data_94636436618d0ced6ef43119c243781a
#
_entry.id   94636436618d0ced6ef43119c243781a
#
_cell.length_a   1.000
_cell.length_b   1.000
_cell.length_c   1.000
_cell.angle_alpha   90.00
_cell.angle_beta   90.00
_cell.angle_gamma   90.00
#
_symmetry.space_group_name_H-M   'P 1'
#
loop_
_entity.id
_entity.type
_entity.pdbx_description
1 polymer ?
#
loop_
_entity_poly.entity_id
_entity_poly.type
_entity_poly.pdbx_seq_one_letter_code
_entity_poly.pdbx_strand_id
1 'polypeptide(L)'
;MTETVIEARGLSKSYGDFHALRPSTFSVPLGRILGVIGANGAGKTTMLNAVLGLSSFEGELSVMGCDPSTERGKLMQDVCFIADVATLPKWMKVGEVLDYVEGVHPRFDRAKAMEFLNRTNVPLDRKVRALSKGMTVQLHLAVVMSIDAKLLVLDEPTLGLDIIFRKQFYAALLEEYFDENRTVIVTTHQVEEIEHILSDVMFIKDGEIVLEAEMDALTQQFIEVMVTPGMEEEAQKLGPISKGVTFGKTTCIYKNIDREKLAELGETRRLGLADIFVATMTGEG
;
A
#
# COMPACT_ATOMS: atom_id res chain seq x y z
N MET A 1 -13.58 7.95 -19.68
CA MET A 1 -12.82 8.63 -18.59
C MET A 1 -12.89 7.71 -17.39
N THR A 2 -11.75 7.28 -16.88
CA THR A 2 -11.69 6.43 -15.67
C THR A 2 -12.19 7.25 -14.50
N GLU A 3 -13.13 6.71 -13.72
CA GLU A 3 -13.62 7.38 -12.50
C GLU A 3 -12.47 7.49 -11.50
N THR A 4 -12.31 8.69 -10.90
CA THR A 4 -11.26 8.96 -9.92
C THR A 4 -11.82 8.82 -8.51
N VAL A 5 -11.18 7.98 -7.69
CA VAL A 5 -11.58 7.74 -6.29
C VAL A 5 -10.95 8.77 -5.36
N ILE A 6 -9.69 9.14 -5.59
CA ILE A 6 -9.00 10.17 -4.81
C ILE A 6 -8.39 11.19 -5.77
N GLU A 7 -8.64 12.47 -5.51
CA GLU A 7 -8.00 13.59 -6.18
C GLU A 7 -7.45 14.55 -5.15
N ALA A 8 -6.13 14.75 -5.16
CA ALA A 8 -5.42 15.64 -4.26
C ALA A 8 -4.65 16.70 -5.04
N ARG A 9 -4.74 17.97 -4.62
CA ARG A 9 -3.99 19.09 -5.21
C ARG A 9 -3.33 19.91 -4.12
N GLY A 10 -2.00 19.87 -4.10
CA GLY A 10 -1.22 20.54 -3.07
C GLY A 10 -1.53 20.05 -1.65
N LEU A 11 -1.97 18.80 -1.50
CA LEU A 11 -2.28 18.22 -0.20
C LEU A 11 -1.05 18.24 0.69
N SER A 12 -1.16 18.86 1.86
CA SER A 12 -0.05 18.92 2.81
C SER A 12 -0.52 18.83 4.26
N LYS A 13 0.41 18.46 5.15
CA LYS A 13 0.17 18.40 6.59
C LYS A 13 1.42 18.71 7.39
N SER A 14 1.29 19.67 8.31
CA SER A 14 2.34 20.01 9.26
C SER A 14 1.87 19.81 10.70
N TYR A 15 2.78 19.45 11.59
CA TYR A 15 2.62 19.41 13.04
C TYR A 15 3.65 20.36 13.67
N GLY A 16 3.25 21.59 13.97
CA GLY A 16 4.19 22.66 14.31
C GLY A 16 5.14 22.92 13.13
N ASP A 17 6.45 22.87 13.38
CA ASP A 17 7.49 23.09 12.36
C ASP A 17 7.82 21.81 11.54
N PHE A 18 7.22 20.67 11.88
CA PHE A 18 7.47 19.41 11.20
C PHE A 18 6.47 19.21 10.04
N HIS A 19 6.99 19.16 8.82
CA HIS A 19 6.21 18.86 7.60
C HIS A 19 6.09 17.34 7.43
N ALA A 20 4.99 16.77 7.95
CA ALA A 20 4.75 15.33 7.88
C ALA A 20 4.28 14.87 6.48
N LEU A 21 3.64 15.77 5.72
CA LEU A 21 3.34 15.62 4.30
C LEU A 21 3.58 16.96 3.62
N ARG A 22 4.48 16.99 2.66
CA ARG A 22 4.76 18.16 1.85
C ARG A 22 3.70 18.33 0.76
N PRO A 23 3.50 19.54 0.19
CA PRO A 23 2.50 19.76 -0.84
C PRO A 23 2.61 18.75 -1.97
N SER A 24 1.62 17.88 -2.09
CA SER A 24 1.58 16.76 -3.02
C SER A 24 0.32 16.81 -3.87
N THR A 25 0.46 16.50 -5.17
CA THR A 25 -0.65 16.42 -6.11
C THR A 25 -0.63 15.04 -6.74
N PHE A 26 -1.72 14.28 -6.57
CA PHE A 26 -1.86 12.92 -7.09
C PHE A 26 -3.33 12.55 -7.31
N SER A 27 -3.56 11.46 -8.04
CA SER A 27 -4.90 10.93 -8.27
C SER A 27 -4.89 9.40 -8.22
N VAL A 28 -5.95 8.81 -7.65
CA VAL A 28 -6.12 7.35 -7.60
C VAL A 28 -7.39 6.98 -8.36
N PRO A 29 -7.28 6.26 -9.48
CA PRO A 29 -8.43 5.79 -10.24
C PRO A 29 -9.20 4.68 -9.51
N LEU A 30 -10.47 4.47 -9.92
CA LEU A 30 -11.28 3.33 -9.51
C LEU A 30 -10.68 2.01 -10.04
N GLY A 31 -10.87 0.93 -9.27
CA GLY A 31 -10.44 -0.41 -9.69
C GLY A 31 -8.94 -0.62 -9.62
N ARG A 32 -8.25 0.04 -8.69
CA ARG A 32 -6.80 -0.07 -8.50
C ARG A 32 -6.42 -0.60 -7.12
N ILE A 33 -5.29 -1.29 -7.07
CA ILE A 33 -4.62 -1.64 -5.81
C ILE A 33 -3.34 -0.80 -5.73
N LEU A 34 -3.41 0.28 -4.95
CA LEU A 34 -2.29 1.20 -4.76
C LEU A 34 -1.45 0.81 -3.55
N GLY A 35 -0.17 0.51 -3.78
CA GLY A 35 0.82 0.37 -2.73
C GLY A 35 1.46 1.72 -2.37
N VAL A 36 1.25 2.19 -1.14
CA VAL A 36 1.93 3.37 -0.61
C VAL A 36 3.12 2.92 0.22
N ILE A 37 4.32 3.08 -0.31
CA ILE A 37 5.55 2.50 0.19
C ILE A 37 6.49 3.58 0.70
N GLY A 38 7.08 3.36 1.87
CA GLY A 38 8.05 4.29 2.47
C GLY A 38 8.52 3.81 3.83
N ALA A 39 9.61 4.37 4.30
CA ALA A 39 10.13 4.08 5.64
C ALA A 39 9.14 4.48 6.75
N ASN A 40 9.36 3.99 7.96
CA ASN A 40 8.60 4.47 9.12
C ASN A 40 8.82 5.96 9.33
N GLY A 41 7.74 6.72 9.51
CA GLY A 41 7.79 8.17 9.59
C GLY A 41 7.83 8.92 8.25
N ALA A 42 7.80 8.23 7.10
CA ALA A 42 7.84 8.87 5.77
C ALA A 42 6.58 9.71 5.43
N GLY A 43 5.49 9.61 6.20
CA GLY A 43 4.24 10.35 5.94
C GLY A 43 3.04 9.50 5.50
N LYS A 44 3.20 8.18 5.34
CA LYS A 44 2.15 7.25 4.87
C LYS A 44 0.85 7.38 5.68
N THR A 45 0.91 7.13 6.99
CA THR A 45 -0.25 7.22 7.89
C THR A 45 -0.83 8.65 7.94
N THR A 46 0.02 9.68 7.82
CA THR A 46 -0.43 11.08 7.74
C THR A 46 -1.28 11.32 6.51
N MET A 47 -0.84 10.84 5.34
CA MET A 47 -1.61 10.91 4.10
C MET A 47 -2.94 10.13 4.22
N LEU A 48 -2.92 8.90 4.74
CA LEU A 48 -4.14 8.13 4.96
C LEU A 48 -5.11 8.83 5.91
N ASN A 49 -4.62 9.43 6.99
CA ASN A 49 -5.46 10.17 7.93
C ASN A 49 -6.13 11.39 7.28
N ALA A 50 -5.47 12.07 6.34
CA ALA A 50 -6.09 13.13 5.56
C ALA A 50 -7.18 12.57 4.63
N VAL A 51 -6.89 11.52 3.85
CA VAL A 51 -7.84 10.83 2.96
C VAL A 51 -9.10 10.35 3.70
N LEU A 52 -8.94 9.90 4.94
CA LEU A 52 -10.04 9.42 5.79
C LEU A 52 -10.76 10.52 6.59
N GLY A 53 -10.32 11.78 6.47
CA GLY A 53 -10.85 12.89 7.28
C GLY A 53 -10.61 12.72 8.78
N LEU A 54 -9.53 12.02 9.16
CA LEU A 54 -9.12 11.81 10.56
C LEU A 54 -8.17 12.89 11.05
N SER A 55 -7.58 13.67 10.15
CA SER A 55 -6.74 14.82 10.48
C SER A 55 -7.04 15.98 9.53
N SER A 56 -6.85 17.23 10.02
CA SER A 56 -6.86 18.40 9.17
C SER A 56 -5.67 18.39 8.21
N PHE A 57 -5.86 19.00 7.05
CA PHE A 57 -4.85 19.12 6.01
C PHE A 57 -4.95 20.50 5.35
N GLU A 58 -4.00 20.85 4.52
CA GLU A 58 -4.00 22.01 3.63
C GLU A 58 -4.04 21.53 2.18
N GLY A 59 -4.49 22.38 1.26
CA GLY A 59 -4.72 22.02 -0.14
C GLY A 59 -6.13 21.53 -0.41
N GLU A 60 -6.35 20.93 -1.58
CA GLU A 60 -7.64 20.39 -1.99
C GLU A 60 -7.58 18.86 -1.98
N LEU A 61 -8.62 18.23 -1.44
CA LEU A 61 -8.75 16.78 -1.40
C LEU A 61 -10.21 16.38 -1.60
N SER A 62 -10.44 15.55 -2.61
CA SER A 62 -11.71 14.89 -2.86
C SER A 62 -11.54 13.38 -2.79
N VAL A 63 -12.37 12.70 -2.03
CA VAL A 63 -12.39 11.23 -1.93
C VAL A 63 -13.79 10.76 -2.28
N MET A 64 -13.93 10.03 -3.39
CA MET A 64 -15.22 9.57 -3.93
C MET A 64 -16.22 10.73 -4.08
N GLY A 65 -15.72 11.92 -4.52
CA GLY A 65 -16.51 13.13 -4.70
C GLY A 65 -16.91 13.85 -3.40
N CYS A 66 -16.41 13.41 -2.24
CA CYS A 66 -16.64 14.05 -0.93
C CYS A 66 -15.38 14.79 -0.49
N ASP A 67 -15.55 15.92 0.19
CA ASP A 67 -14.50 16.56 0.97
C ASP A 67 -14.39 15.86 2.34
N PRO A 68 -13.26 15.16 2.63
CA PRO A 68 -13.11 14.42 3.88
C PRO A 68 -13.18 15.29 5.14
N SER A 69 -12.88 16.58 5.03
CA SER A 69 -12.91 17.52 6.16
C SER A 69 -14.33 17.89 6.61
N THR A 70 -15.29 17.92 5.68
CA THR A 70 -16.66 18.39 5.92
C THR A 70 -17.71 17.30 5.74
N GLU A 71 -17.46 16.31 4.87
CA GLU A 71 -18.42 15.26 4.52
C GLU A 71 -18.00 13.85 5.02
N ARG A 72 -17.12 13.78 6.03
CA ARG A 72 -16.58 12.49 6.54
C ARG A 72 -17.67 11.46 6.85
N GLY A 73 -18.78 11.86 7.44
CA GLY A 73 -19.88 10.93 7.77
C GLY A 73 -20.48 10.24 6.54
N LYS A 74 -20.54 10.94 5.40
CA LYS A 74 -20.99 10.39 4.11
C LYS A 74 -19.90 9.49 3.50
N LEU A 75 -18.65 9.98 3.49
CA LEU A 75 -17.51 9.25 2.99
C LEU A 75 -17.36 7.88 3.65
N MET A 76 -17.42 7.81 4.97
CA MET A 76 -17.21 6.57 5.73
C MET A 76 -18.30 5.50 5.54
N GLN A 77 -19.38 5.79 4.81
CA GLN A 77 -20.37 4.77 4.42
C GLN A 77 -19.83 3.84 3.32
N ASP A 78 -18.91 4.34 2.50
CA ASP A 78 -18.33 3.64 1.35
C ASP A 78 -16.85 3.28 1.57
N VAL A 79 -16.30 3.53 2.78
CA VAL A 79 -14.90 3.27 3.13
C VAL A 79 -14.79 2.27 4.26
N CYS A 80 -13.93 1.27 4.08
CA CYS A 80 -13.45 0.41 5.15
C CYS A 80 -11.99 0.77 5.45
N PHE A 81 -11.68 1.04 6.71
CA PHE A 81 -10.32 1.36 7.17
C PHE A 81 -9.86 0.39 8.25
N ILE A 82 -8.67 -0.16 8.05
CA ILE A 82 -7.99 -1.02 9.01
C ILE A 82 -6.59 -0.46 9.28
N ALA A 83 -6.38 0.02 10.50
CA ALA A 83 -5.14 0.65 10.90
C ALA A 83 -4.02 -0.34 11.27
N ASP A 84 -4.36 -1.55 11.76
CA ASP A 84 -3.43 -2.62 12.16
C ASP A 84 -4.26 -3.86 12.49
N VAL A 85 -3.72 -5.05 12.23
CA VAL A 85 -4.35 -6.33 12.61
C VAL A 85 -4.63 -6.42 14.13
N ALA A 86 -3.98 -5.60 14.93
CA ALA A 86 -4.15 -5.57 16.39
C ALA A 86 -5.35 -4.73 16.89
N THR A 87 -6.10 -4.05 16.01
CA THR A 87 -7.16 -3.11 16.42
C THR A 87 -8.46 -3.75 16.87
N LEU A 88 -8.65 -5.05 16.68
CA LEU A 88 -9.83 -5.73 17.21
C LEU A 88 -9.88 -5.66 18.73
N PRO A 89 -11.04 -5.31 19.33
CA PRO A 89 -11.19 -5.19 20.79
C PRO A 89 -10.86 -6.51 21.50
N LYS A 90 -9.68 -6.59 22.11
CA LYS A 90 -9.15 -7.83 22.72
C LYS A 90 -10.03 -8.38 23.86
N TRP A 91 -10.86 -7.55 24.46
CA TRP A 91 -11.77 -7.90 25.56
C TRP A 91 -13.12 -8.47 25.07
N MET A 92 -13.52 -8.20 23.83
CA MET A 92 -14.75 -8.71 23.22
C MET A 92 -14.62 -10.19 22.84
N LYS A 93 -15.75 -10.92 22.82
CA LYS A 93 -15.87 -12.21 22.13
C LYS A 93 -15.96 -12.00 20.62
N VAL A 94 -15.60 -13.03 19.85
CA VAL A 94 -15.68 -12.98 18.39
C VAL A 94 -17.10 -12.60 17.91
N GLY A 95 -18.14 -13.23 18.47
CA GLY A 95 -19.52 -12.88 18.14
C GLY A 95 -19.88 -11.42 18.45
N GLU A 96 -19.40 -10.90 19.61
CA GLU A 96 -19.60 -9.49 20.00
C GLU A 96 -18.86 -8.51 19.07
N VAL A 97 -17.72 -8.92 18.48
CA VAL A 97 -17.04 -8.11 17.43
C VAL A 97 -17.92 -8.00 16.20
N LEU A 98 -18.54 -9.10 15.75
CA LEU A 98 -19.45 -9.06 14.61
C LEU A 98 -20.67 -8.18 14.90
N ASP A 99 -21.28 -8.31 16.10
CA ASP A 99 -22.40 -7.46 16.54
C ASP A 99 -22.02 -5.98 16.54
N TYR A 100 -20.80 -5.67 17.01
CA TYR A 100 -20.29 -4.30 17.02
C TYR A 100 -20.09 -3.73 15.61
N VAL A 101 -19.46 -4.51 14.71
CA VAL A 101 -19.26 -4.07 13.32
C VAL A 101 -20.58 -3.86 12.59
N GLU A 102 -21.55 -4.78 12.78
CA GLU A 102 -22.90 -4.64 12.23
C GLU A 102 -23.61 -3.37 12.73
N GLY A 103 -23.39 -3.01 13.99
CA GLY A 103 -23.97 -1.80 14.57
C GLY A 103 -23.32 -0.49 14.09
N VAL A 104 -22.07 -0.52 13.62
CA VAL A 104 -21.33 0.70 13.25
C VAL A 104 -21.12 0.87 11.75
N HIS A 105 -21.12 -0.20 10.96
CA HIS A 105 -20.89 -0.13 9.52
C HIS A 105 -22.13 -0.53 8.72
N PRO A 106 -22.78 0.39 7.99
CA PRO A 106 -24.07 0.16 7.35
C PRO A 106 -24.02 -0.88 6.22
N ARG A 107 -22.83 -1.17 5.68
CA ARG A 107 -22.63 -2.14 4.59
C ARG A 107 -21.96 -3.43 5.06
N PHE A 108 -22.00 -3.73 6.34
CA PHE A 108 -21.49 -5.00 6.86
C PHE A 108 -22.53 -6.12 6.64
N ASP A 109 -22.09 -7.18 5.98
CA ASP A 109 -22.87 -8.40 5.79
C ASP A 109 -22.46 -9.47 6.82
N ARG A 110 -23.25 -9.56 7.89
CA ARG A 110 -23.03 -10.55 8.96
C ARG A 110 -23.12 -12.00 8.45
N ALA A 111 -24.00 -12.27 7.49
CA ALA A 111 -24.15 -13.63 6.96
C ALA A 111 -22.87 -14.07 6.22
N LYS A 112 -22.28 -13.17 5.43
CA LYS A 112 -21.00 -13.39 4.75
C LYS A 112 -19.86 -13.59 5.75
N ALA A 113 -19.80 -12.79 6.83
CA ALA A 113 -18.79 -12.94 7.89
C ALA A 113 -18.92 -14.31 8.58
N MET A 114 -20.13 -14.74 8.88
CA MET A 114 -20.39 -16.05 9.47
C MET A 114 -20.05 -17.20 8.51
N GLU A 115 -20.35 -17.06 7.23
CA GLU A 115 -19.98 -18.05 6.22
C GLU A 115 -18.45 -18.21 6.15
N PHE A 116 -17.70 -17.08 6.14
CA PHE A 116 -16.24 -17.10 6.18
C PHE A 116 -15.73 -17.81 7.45
N LEU A 117 -16.23 -17.43 8.63
CA LEU A 117 -15.79 -18.02 9.90
C LEU A 117 -16.14 -19.50 10.02
N ASN A 118 -17.24 -19.98 9.46
CA ASN A 118 -17.63 -21.38 9.45
C ASN A 118 -16.63 -22.29 8.69
N ARG A 119 -15.83 -21.71 7.80
CA ARG A 119 -14.71 -22.40 7.10
C ARG A 119 -13.43 -22.43 7.93
N THR A 120 -13.43 -21.84 9.12
CA THR A 120 -12.29 -21.71 10.01
C THR A 120 -12.53 -22.37 11.36
N ASN A 121 -11.51 -22.43 12.19
CA ASN A 121 -11.61 -22.93 13.57
C ASN A 121 -11.76 -21.79 14.59
N VAL A 122 -12.25 -20.62 14.18
CA VAL A 122 -12.41 -19.46 15.08
C VAL A 122 -13.71 -19.58 15.88
N PRO A 123 -13.64 -19.79 17.20
CA PRO A 123 -14.86 -19.98 18.02
C PRO A 123 -15.49 -18.62 18.37
N LEU A 124 -16.81 -18.50 18.14
CA LEU A 124 -17.55 -17.25 18.35
C LEU A 124 -17.63 -16.79 19.81
N ASP A 125 -17.60 -17.72 20.75
CA ASP A 125 -17.71 -17.46 22.19
C ASP A 125 -16.40 -17.11 22.87
N ARG A 126 -15.26 -17.24 22.14
CA ARG A 126 -13.94 -16.95 22.68
C ARG A 126 -13.60 -15.47 22.57
N LYS A 127 -12.91 -14.92 23.56
CA LYS A 127 -12.41 -13.55 23.53
C LYS A 127 -11.27 -13.42 22.52
N VAL A 128 -11.21 -12.29 21.80
CA VAL A 128 -10.17 -12.00 20.81
C VAL A 128 -8.77 -12.18 21.37
N ARG A 129 -8.52 -11.74 22.63
CA ARG A 129 -7.22 -11.93 23.30
C ARG A 129 -6.78 -13.38 23.49
N ALA A 130 -7.72 -14.33 23.41
CA ALA A 130 -7.46 -15.76 23.61
C ALA A 130 -7.36 -16.52 22.28
N LEU A 131 -7.48 -15.83 21.13
CA LEU A 131 -7.25 -16.39 19.82
C LEU A 131 -5.74 -16.55 19.56
N SER A 132 -5.39 -17.54 18.75
CA SER A 132 -4.05 -17.59 18.15
C SER A 132 -3.89 -16.44 17.14
N LYS A 133 -2.62 -16.13 16.77
CA LYS A 133 -2.36 -15.12 15.74
C LYS A 133 -3.13 -15.44 14.44
N GLY A 134 -3.09 -16.68 13.97
CA GLY A 134 -3.81 -17.11 12.77
C GLY A 134 -5.34 -16.95 12.88
N MET A 135 -5.93 -17.33 14.03
CA MET A 135 -7.36 -17.10 14.27
C MET A 135 -7.72 -15.60 14.27
N THR A 136 -6.83 -14.75 14.78
CA THR A 136 -7.04 -13.29 14.77
C THR A 136 -7.05 -12.77 13.34
N VAL A 137 -6.15 -13.23 12.48
CA VAL A 137 -6.13 -12.89 11.05
C VAL A 137 -7.41 -13.35 10.35
N GLN A 138 -7.84 -14.59 10.59
CA GLN A 138 -9.08 -15.12 10.02
C GLN A 138 -10.30 -14.29 10.45
N LEU A 139 -10.35 -13.84 11.69
CA LEU A 139 -11.41 -12.94 12.16
C LEU A 139 -11.34 -11.57 11.46
N HIS A 140 -10.14 -11.01 11.28
CA HIS A 140 -9.97 -9.77 10.51
C HIS A 140 -10.44 -9.91 9.08
N LEU A 141 -10.02 -10.98 8.40
CA LEU A 141 -10.45 -11.27 7.04
C LEU A 141 -11.98 -11.39 6.97
N ALA A 142 -12.60 -12.15 7.89
CA ALA A 142 -14.05 -12.29 7.95
C ALA A 142 -14.75 -10.93 8.05
N VAL A 143 -14.23 -10.00 8.86
CA VAL A 143 -14.80 -8.66 9.01
C VAL A 143 -14.61 -7.85 7.72
N VAL A 144 -13.38 -7.76 7.21
CA VAL A 144 -13.04 -6.94 6.03
C VAL A 144 -13.79 -7.40 4.79
N MET A 145 -13.74 -8.71 4.50
CA MET A 145 -14.37 -9.30 3.30
C MET A 145 -15.89 -9.18 3.33
N SER A 146 -16.46 -8.91 4.50
CA SER A 146 -17.91 -8.80 4.68
C SER A 146 -18.41 -7.35 4.70
N ILE A 147 -17.53 -6.38 4.51
CA ILE A 147 -17.91 -4.97 4.33
C ILE A 147 -17.90 -4.65 2.83
N ASP A 148 -19.05 -4.28 2.28
CA ASP A 148 -19.16 -3.85 0.89
C ASP A 148 -18.75 -2.38 0.74
N ALA A 149 -17.44 -2.12 0.85
CA ALA A 149 -16.87 -0.79 0.68
C ALA A 149 -16.29 -0.63 -0.73
N LYS A 150 -16.38 0.59 -1.29
CA LYS A 150 -15.77 0.95 -2.57
C LYS A 150 -14.28 1.30 -2.43
N LEU A 151 -13.91 1.81 -1.26
CA LEU A 151 -12.52 2.12 -0.93
C LEU A 151 -12.11 1.36 0.35
N LEU A 152 -11.14 0.48 0.22
CA LEU A 152 -10.51 -0.21 1.34
C LEU A 152 -9.14 0.39 1.59
N VAL A 153 -8.92 0.88 2.80
CA VAL A 153 -7.64 1.46 3.24
C VAL A 153 -7.04 0.56 4.31
N LEU A 154 -5.82 0.08 4.06
CA LEU A 154 -5.09 -0.84 4.90
C LEU A 154 -3.74 -0.20 5.30
N ASP A 155 -3.60 0.14 6.59
CA ASP A 155 -2.34 0.71 7.11
C ASP A 155 -1.53 -0.39 7.79
N GLU A 156 -0.46 -0.85 7.13
CA GLU A 156 0.43 -1.95 7.59
C GLU A 156 -0.34 -3.24 8.00
N PRO A 157 -1.27 -3.76 7.17
CA PRO A 157 -2.28 -4.74 7.59
C PRO A 157 -1.70 -6.10 8.01
N THR A 158 -0.47 -6.40 7.63
CA THR A 158 0.20 -7.69 7.90
C THR A 158 1.34 -7.56 8.91
N LEU A 159 1.48 -6.41 9.55
CA LEU A 159 2.54 -6.18 10.53
C LEU A 159 2.43 -7.17 11.70
N GLY A 160 3.53 -7.87 12.00
CA GLY A 160 3.59 -8.86 13.07
C GLY A 160 3.00 -10.24 12.73
N LEU A 161 2.50 -10.44 11.50
CA LEU A 161 2.11 -11.76 11.00
C LEU A 161 3.31 -12.53 10.48
N ASP A 162 3.24 -13.87 10.52
CA ASP A 162 4.19 -14.70 9.82
C ASP A 162 3.88 -14.77 8.30
N ILE A 163 4.84 -15.26 7.52
CA ILE A 163 4.77 -15.26 6.06
C ILE A 163 3.58 -16.06 5.50
N ILE A 164 3.12 -17.11 6.19
CA ILE A 164 2.01 -17.95 5.72
C ILE A 164 0.71 -17.14 5.82
N PHE A 165 0.46 -16.51 6.98
CA PHE A 165 -0.74 -15.70 7.19
C PHE A 165 -0.77 -14.44 6.33
N ARG A 166 0.39 -13.82 6.05
CA ARG A 166 0.47 -12.68 5.11
C ARG A 166 0.02 -13.09 3.71
N LYS A 167 0.55 -14.21 3.20
CA LYS A 167 0.15 -14.74 1.88
C LYS A 167 -1.35 -15.06 1.83
N GLN A 168 -1.89 -15.67 2.87
CA GLN A 168 -3.32 -15.96 2.96
C GLN A 168 -4.18 -14.68 2.96
N PHE A 169 -3.72 -13.63 3.68
CA PHE A 169 -4.40 -12.34 3.71
C PHE A 169 -4.49 -11.72 2.31
N TYR A 170 -3.37 -11.62 1.61
CA TYR A 170 -3.34 -10.99 0.29
C TYR A 170 -4.02 -11.85 -0.79
N ALA A 171 -3.93 -13.17 -0.71
CA ALA A 171 -4.67 -14.05 -1.60
C ALA A 171 -6.20 -13.88 -1.43
N ALA A 172 -6.69 -13.89 -0.20
CA ALA A 172 -8.11 -13.64 0.07
C ALA A 172 -8.56 -12.23 -0.37
N LEU A 173 -7.71 -11.20 -0.18
CA LEU A 173 -7.98 -9.86 -0.64
C LEU A 173 -8.21 -9.81 -2.16
N LEU A 174 -7.37 -10.50 -2.93
CA LEU A 174 -7.48 -10.55 -4.39
C LEU A 174 -8.66 -11.40 -4.87
N GLU A 175 -8.81 -12.58 -4.29
CA GLU A 175 -9.75 -13.59 -4.81
C GLU A 175 -11.19 -13.34 -4.35
N GLU A 176 -11.38 -12.81 -3.14
CA GLU A 176 -12.71 -12.72 -2.51
C GLU A 176 -13.22 -11.28 -2.37
N TYR A 177 -12.36 -10.28 -2.42
CA TYR A 177 -12.75 -8.88 -2.15
C TYR A 177 -12.56 -7.96 -3.34
N PHE A 178 -11.40 -7.98 -4.01
CA PHE A 178 -11.07 -7.03 -5.05
C PHE A 178 -11.84 -7.31 -6.34
N ASP A 179 -12.40 -6.26 -6.92
CA ASP A 179 -12.96 -6.21 -8.26
C ASP A 179 -12.74 -4.83 -8.89
N GLU A 180 -13.09 -4.66 -10.15
CA GLU A 180 -12.90 -3.41 -10.90
C GLU A 180 -13.70 -2.20 -10.37
N ASN A 181 -14.65 -2.42 -9.47
CA ASN A 181 -15.46 -1.38 -8.83
C ASN A 181 -14.94 -1.00 -7.45
N ARG A 182 -13.87 -1.62 -6.98
CA ARG A 182 -13.27 -1.39 -5.67
C ARG A 182 -11.83 -0.94 -5.79
N THR A 183 -11.47 0.05 -4.99
CA THR A 183 -10.09 0.52 -4.89
C THR A 183 -9.52 0.13 -3.54
N VAL A 184 -8.29 -0.35 -3.53
CA VAL A 184 -7.58 -0.74 -2.31
C VAL A 184 -6.32 0.11 -2.19
N ILE A 185 -6.09 0.69 -1.02
CA ILE A 185 -4.83 1.34 -0.67
C ILE A 185 -4.18 0.52 0.43
N VAL A 186 -2.95 0.11 0.21
CA VAL A 186 -2.15 -0.63 1.19
C VAL A 186 -0.89 0.16 1.49
N THR A 187 -0.68 0.54 2.75
CA THR A 187 0.64 1.04 3.15
C THR A 187 1.50 -0.11 3.65
N THR A 188 2.76 -0.07 3.33
CA THR A 188 3.75 -1.00 3.88
C THR A 188 5.17 -0.44 3.77
N HIS A 189 6.07 -0.98 4.57
CA HIS A 189 7.52 -0.88 4.39
C HIS A 189 8.14 -2.19 3.88
N GLN A 190 7.33 -3.24 3.68
CA GLN A 190 7.74 -4.58 3.24
C GLN A 190 7.28 -4.81 1.79
N VAL A 191 8.04 -4.28 0.85
CA VAL A 191 7.69 -4.20 -0.58
C VAL A 191 7.45 -5.56 -1.21
N GLU A 192 8.33 -6.51 -0.92
CA GLU A 192 8.35 -7.85 -1.52
C GLU A 192 7.06 -8.65 -1.27
N GLU A 193 6.33 -8.29 -0.20
CA GLU A 193 5.13 -9.03 0.20
C GLU A 193 3.91 -8.67 -0.63
N ILE A 194 3.86 -7.44 -1.16
CA ILE A 194 2.68 -6.91 -1.85
C ILE A 194 2.91 -6.66 -3.34
N GLU A 195 4.16 -6.73 -3.83
CA GLU A 195 4.49 -6.43 -5.22
C GLU A 195 3.58 -7.15 -6.22
N HIS A 196 3.25 -8.41 -5.95
CA HIS A 196 2.48 -9.26 -6.85
C HIS A 196 0.98 -8.95 -6.89
N ILE A 197 0.47 -8.09 -5.99
CA ILE A 197 -0.94 -7.70 -5.95
C ILE A 197 -1.18 -6.27 -6.44
N LEU A 198 -0.12 -5.46 -6.54
CA LEU A 198 -0.25 -4.03 -6.86
C LEU A 198 -0.55 -3.80 -8.34
N SER A 199 -1.47 -2.91 -8.63
CA SER A 199 -1.61 -2.28 -9.96
C SER A 199 -0.81 -0.99 -10.05
N ASP A 200 -0.69 -0.25 -8.95
CA ASP A 200 -0.03 1.06 -8.89
C ASP A 200 0.82 1.15 -7.62
N VAL A 201 1.84 1.99 -7.68
CA VAL A 201 2.73 2.25 -6.56
C VAL A 201 3.01 3.73 -6.38
N MET A 202 3.10 4.14 -5.13
CA MET A 202 3.51 5.47 -4.71
C MET A 202 4.62 5.35 -3.66
N PHE A 203 5.78 5.95 -3.91
CA PHE A 203 6.88 6.02 -2.95
C PHE A 203 6.86 7.35 -2.22
N ILE A 204 6.89 7.29 -0.89
CA ILE A 204 6.95 8.48 -0.02
C ILE A 204 8.27 8.47 0.76
N LYS A 205 9.00 9.60 0.71
CA LYS A 205 10.23 9.87 1.45
C LYS A 205 10.14 11.24 2.10
N ASP A 206 10.34 11.32 3.40
CA ASP A 206 10.37 12.58 4.17
C ASP A 206 9.18 13.53 3.89
N GLY A 207 7.99 12.94 3.79
CA GLY A 207 6.72 13.64 3.51
C GLY A 207 6.51 14.00 2.04
N GLU A 208 7.36 13.59 1.12
CA GLU A 208 7.28 13.88 -0.31
C GLU A 208 7.00 12.62 -1.12
N ILE A 209 6.11 12.71 -2.12
CA ILE A 209 5.89 11.65 -3.10
C ILE A 209 7.03 11.75 -4.13
N VAL A 210 7.96 10.79 -4.07
CA VAL A 210 9.16 10.78 -4.93
C VAL A 210 8.97 9.95 -6.19
N LEU A 211 7.96 9.08 -6.21
CA LEU A 211 7.60 8.27 -7.37
C LEU A 211 6.13 7.88 -7.30
N GLU A 212 5.44 7.97 -8.44
CA GLU A 212 4.11 7.45 -8.69
C GLU A 212 4.09 6.79 -10.06
N ALA A 213 3.67 5.52 -10.15
CA ALA A 213 3.65 4.78 -11.41
C ALA A 213 2.69 3.58 -11.37
N GLU A 214 2.18 3.20 -12.55
CA GLU A 214 1.60 1.87 -12.77
C GLU A 214 2.72 0.82 -12.73
N MET A 215 2.45 -0.35 -12.14
CA MET A 215 3.45 -1.40 -11.94
C MET A 215 4.06 -1.89 -13.25
N ASP A 216 3.24 -2.08 -14.30
CA ASP A 216 3.73 -2.53 -15.61
C ASP A 216 4.66 -1.50 -16.27
N ALA A 217 4.35 -0.22 -16.16
CA ALA A 217 5.20 0.86 -16.66
C ALA A 217 6.49 0.99 -15.85
N LEU A 218 6.40 0.85 -14.53
CA LEU A 218 7.53 0.98 -13.63
C LEU A 218 8.62 -0.04 -13.93
N THR A 219 8.26 -1.33 -14.06
CA THR A 219 9.20 -2.42 -14.31
C THR A 219 9.92 -2.31 -15.66
N GLN A 220 9.36 -1.55 -16.60
CA GLN A 220 9.97 -1.28 -17.90
C GLN A 220 10.96 -0.10 -17.86
N GLN A 221 10.75 0.85 -16.93
CA GLN A 221 11.57 2.06 -16.83
C GLN A 221 12.92 1.82 -16.16
N PHE A 222 13.04 0.80 -15.31
CA PHE A 222 14.24 0.57 -14.52
C PHE A 222 14.98 -0.70 -15.00
N ILE A 223 16.28 -0.53 -15.26
CA ILE A 223 17.16 -1.61 -15.72
C ILE A 223 18.43 -1.58 -14.89
N GLU A 224 18.82 -2.73 -14.35
CA GLU A 224 20.14 -2.93 -13.77
C GLU A 224 21.09 -3.49 -14.82
N VAL A 225 22.30 -2.97 -14.83
CA VAL A 225 23.42 -3.47 -15.64
C VAL A 225 24.52 -3.97 -14.74
N MET A 226 24.94 -5.21 -14.93
CA MET A 226 26.18 -5.73 -14.38
C MET A 226 27.30 -5.36 -15.34
N VAL A 227 28.02 -4.30 -15.01
CA VAL A 227 29.00 -3.65 -15.89
C VAL A 227 30.17 -4.59 -16.19
N THR A 228 30.49 -4.72 -17.47
CA THR A 228 31.67 -5.46 -17.92
C THR A 228 32.94 -4.74 -17.48
N PRO A 229 33.96 -5.47 -16.95
CA PRO A 229 35.23 -4.85 -16.57
C PRO A 229 35.84 -4.01 -17.70
N GLY A 230 36.15 -2.75 -17.40
CA GLY A 230 36.67 -1.77 -18.37
C GLY A 230 35.60 -0.85 -18.97
N MET A 231 34.29 -1.05 -18.70
CA MET A 231 33.19 -0.21 -19.18
C MET A 231 32.64 0.74 -18.10
N GLU A 232 33.31 0.85 -16.95
CA GLU A 232 32.81 1.61 -15.79
C GLU A 232 32.71 3.11 -16.06
N GLU A 233 33.63 3.68 -16.88
CA GLU A 233 33.57 5.09 -17.26
C GLU A 233 32.37 5.38 -18.17
N GLU A 234 32.11 4.52 -19.15
CA GLU A 234 30.96 4.61 -20.05
C GLU A 234 29.65 4.46 -19.28
N ALA A 235 29.61 3.49 -18.36
CA ALA A 235 28.47 3.29 -17.47
C ALA A 235 28.17 4.54 -16.64
N GLN A 236 29.22 5.19 -16.10
CA GLN A 236 29.05 6.42 -15.31
C GLN A 236 28.58 7.61 -16.15
N LYS A 237 28.99 7.74 -17.42
CA LYS A 237 28.57 8.81 -18.33
C LYS A 237 27.07 8.79 -18.63
N LEU A 238 26.43 7.62 -18.55
CA LEU A 238 24.98 7.48 -18.75
C LEU A 238 24.14 7.90 -17.53
N GLY A 239 24.76 8.32 -16.43
CA GLY A 239 24.07 8.85 -15.26
C GLY A 239 23.21 7.79 -14.55
N PRO A 240 23.82 6.74 -13.97
CA PRO A 240 23.07 5.77 -13.20
C PRO A 240 22.44 6.44 -11.97
N ILE A 241 21.20 6.08 -11.64
CA ILE A 241 20.53 6.55 -10.42
C ILE A 241 21.05 5.87 -9.15
N SER A 242 21.65 4.68 -9.29
CA SER A 242 22.28 3.95 -8.20
C SER A 242 23.46 3.14 -8.71
N LYS A 243 24.48 3.00 -7.87
CA LYS A 243 25.68 2.20 -8.16
C LYS A 243 26.00 1.31 -6.97
N GLY A 244 26.31 0.06 -7.25
CA GLY A 244 26.63 -0.95 -6.25
C GLY A 244 27.74 -1.90 -6.71
N VAL A 245 28.05 -2.87 -5.87
CA VAL A 245 28.93 -3.99 -6.21
C VAL A 245 28.24 -5.31 -5.83
N THR A 246 28.04 -6.17 -6.80
CA THR A 246 27.43 -7.49 -6.60
C THR A 246 28.40 -8.56 -7.10
N PHE A 247 28.77 -9.49 -6.22
CA PHE A 247 29.78 -10.55 -6.51
C PHE A 247 31.11 -10.02 -7.11
N GLY A 248 31.57 -8.84 -6.62
CA GLY A 248 32.81 -8.21 -7.09
C GLY A 248 32.72 -7.51 -8.44
N LYS A 249 31.53 -7.44 -9.05
CA LYS A 249 31.27 -6.67 -10.28
C LYS A 249 30.49 -5.40 -9.97
N THR A 250 30.79 -4.33 -10.69
CA THR A 250 30.03 -3.08 -10.60
C THR A 250 28.63 -3.28 -11.16
N THR A 251 27.61 -2.87 -10.41
CA THR A 251 26.22 -2.83 -10.87
C THR A 251 25.74 -1.40 -10.91
N CYS A 252 25.01 -1.02 -11.95
CA CYS A 252 24.44 0.30 -12.14
C CYS A 252 22.96 0.18 -12.47
N ILE A 253 22.11 1.00 -11.84
CA ILE A 253 20.67 1.06 -12.11
C ILE A 253 20.39 2.33 -12.90
N TYR A 254 19.65 2.19 -13.99
CA TYR A 254 19.26 3.28 -14.88
C TYR A 254 17.74 3.39 -14.95
N LYS A 255 17.27 4.63 -15.17
CA LYS A 255 15.85 4.93 -15.39
C LYS A 255 15.69 5.56 -16.77
N ASN A 256 14.68 5.06 -17.53
CA ASN A 256 14.32 5.58 -18.85
C ASN A 256 15.46 5.58 -19.90
N ILE A 257 16.38 4.62 -19.83
CA ILE A 257 17.41 4.42 -20.85
C ILE A 257 17.09 3.15 -21.64
N ASP A 258 17.30 3.22 -22.96
CA ASP A 258 17.06 2.10 -23.85
C ASP A 258 17.91 0.88 -23.46
N ARG A 259 17.25 -0.27 -23.40
CA ARG A 259 17.85 -1.53 -23.01
C ARG A 259 18.97 -1.97 -23.98
N GLU A 260 18.82 -1.71 -25.27
CA GLU A 260 19.84 -2.07 -26.27
C GLU A 260 21.14 -1.30 -26.00
N LYS A 261 21.05 -0.01 -25.71
CA LYS A 261 22.19 0.81 -25.31
C LYS A 261 22.84 0.35 -24.02
N LEU A 262 22.06 -0.08 -23.05
CA LEU A 262 22.57 -0.60 -21.78
C LEU A 262 23.21 -1.98 -21.92
N ALA A 263 22.76 -2.79 -22.87
CA ALA A 263 23.33 -4.12 -23.16
C ALA A 263 24.76 -4.04 -23.70
N GLU A 264 25.17 -2.91 -24.27
CA GLU A 264 26.59 -2.66 -24.67
C GLU A 264 27.54 -2.56 -23.49
N LEU A 265 27.02 -2.14 -22.31
CA LEU A 265 27.83 -2.00 -21.08
C LEU A 265 28.01 -3.30 -20.33
N GLY A 266 27.11 -4.27 -20.51
CA GLY A 266 27.15 -5.53 -19.79
C GLY A 266 25.80 -6.28 -19.76
N GLU A 267 25.69 -7.22 -18.86
CA GLU A 267 24.49 -8.03 -18.68
C GLU A 267 23.36 -7.19 -18.03
N THR A 268 22.19 -7.14 -18.68
CA THR A 268 21.03 -6.37 -18.20
C THR A 268 20.02 -7.26 -17.48
N ARG A 269 19.51 -6.79 -16.34
CA ARG A 269 18.48 -7.43 -15.54
C ARG A 269 17.29 -6.48 -15.32
N ARG A 270 16.05 -7.00 -15.34
CA ARG A 270 14.89 -6.27 -14.83
C ARG A 270 14.93 -6.27 -13.31
N LEU A 271 14.49 -5.16 -12.73
CA LEU A 271 14.43 -4.99 -11.29
C LEU A 271 13.04 -5.34 -10.76
N GLY A 272 12.98 -5.94 -9.57
CA GLY A 272 11.77 -6.03 -8.76
C GLY A 272 11.47 -4.70 -8.06
N LEU A 273 10.26 -4.57 -7.55
CA LEU A 273 9.81 -3.36 -6.87
C LEU A 273 10.71 -2.97 -5.68
N ALA A 274 11.20 -3.97 -4.94
CA ALA A 274 12.09 -3.74 -3.80
C ALA A 274 13.43 -3.10 -4.22
N ASP A 275 14.03 -3.59 -5.31
CA ASP A 275 15.29 -3.03 -5.85
C ASP A 275 15.07 -1.59 -6.35
N ILE A 276 13.94 -1.34 -7.04
CA ILE A 276 13.56 0.00 -7.52
C ILE A 276 13.34 0.95 -6.34
N PHE A 277 12.66 0.48 -5.29
CA PHE A 277 12.43 1.25 -4.07
C PHE A 277 13.75 1.66 -3.43
N VAL A 278 14.66 0.71 -3.21
CA VAL A 278 15.99 1.00 -2.64
C VAL A 278 16.75 2.00 -3.51
N ALA A 279 16.80 1.78 -4.83
CA ALA A 279 17.51 2.69 -5.75
C ALA A 279 16.93 4.12 -5.73
N THR A 280 15.60 4.24 -5.65
CA THR A 280 14.91 5.55 -5.59
C THR A 280 15.14 6.25 -4.25
N MET A 281 15.16 5.49 -3.14
CA MET A 281 15.33 6.05 -1.79
C MET A 281 16.77 6.40 -1.44
N THR A 282 17.76 5.69 -2.03
CA THR A 282 19.20 5.89 -1.74
C THR A 282 19.90 6.69 -2.82
N GLY A 283 19.33 6.79 -4.03
CA GLY A 283 19.90 7.58 -5.12
C GLY A 283 19.97 9.07 -4.73
N GLU A 284 21.11 9.68 -4.95
CA GLU A 284 21.26 11.12 -4.94
C GLU A 284 20.60 11.64 -6.21
N GLY A 285 19.45 12.34 -6.08
CA GLY A 285 18.77 13.01 -7.19
C GLY A 285 19.49 14.27 -7.64
#